data_210f5b8b70a029510849f7c6f49250b3
#
_entry.id   210f5b8b70a029510849f7c6f49250b3
#
_cell.length_a   1.000
_cell.length_b   1.000
_cell.length_c   1.000
_cell.angle_alpha   90.00
_cell.angle_beta   90.00
_cell.angle_gamma   90.00
#
_symmetry.space_group_name_H-M   'P 1'
#
loop_
_entity.id
_entity.type
_entity.pdbx_description
1 polymer ?
#
loop_
_entity_poly.entity_id
_entity_poly.type
_entity_poly.pdbx_seq_one_letter_code
_entity_poly.pdbx_strand_id
1 'polypeptide(L)'
;KSIAIGDRALLTQNFTSATDTHNIAVGYAAGGAITTATNNTLIGGIAGDALTTGERNVAVGFNALSDDTKGQRNVAIGDSALGDQNFTSATDAYNVGVGFFAGGTLSTGIQNTLIGGLAGDALTDADYNVAMGASALTSDTLGSKSTAIGSGALAAQNFTTATDAYNTAVGFYAGIGITTGVNNTLIGGLAGDALTDADAN
;
A
#
# COMPACT_ATOMS: atom_id res chain seq x y z
N LYS A 1 -27.84 1.79 3.74
CA LYS A 1 -27.45 3.19 3.33
C LYS A 1 -26.16 3.13 2.52
N SER A 2 -26.23 2.94 1.20
CA SER A 2 -25.07 2.97 0.28
C SER A 2 -25.32 3.96 -0.84
N ILE A 3 -24.23 4.44 -1.46
CA ILE A 3 -24.24 5.22 -2.70
C ILE A 3 -23.53 4.37 -3.77
N ALA A 4 -24.19 4.13 -4.89
CA ALA A 4 -23.61 3.45 -6.05
C ALA A 4 -23.88 4.29 -7.31
N ILE A 5 -22.83 4.77 -7.98
CA ILE A 5 -22.91 5.56 -9.20
C ILE A 5 -21.95 4.96 -10.24
N GLY A 6 -22.47 4.46 -11.31
CA GLY A 6 -21.71 3.83 -12.39
C GLY A 6 -22.20 2.43 -12.74
N ASP A 7 -21.86 1.95 -13.93
CA ASP A 7 -22.19 0.59 -14.33
C ASP A 7 -21.46 -0.41 -13.42
N ARG A 8 -22.21 -1.40 -12.88
CA ARG A 8 -21.72 -2.43 -11.95
C ARG A 8 -21.18 -1.93 -10.61
N ALA A 9 -21.37 -0.67 -10.22
CA ALA A 9 -21.02 -0.21 -8.86
C ALA A 9 -21.85 -0.97 -7.82
N LEU A 10 -21.21 -1.60 -6.82
CA LEU A 10 -21.80 -2.46 -5.77
C LEU A 10 -22.73 -3.57 -6.34
N LEU A 11 -22.39 -4.12 -7.51
CA LEU A 11 -23.27 -5.03 -8.26
C LEU A 11 -23.73 -6.24 -7.44
N THR A 12 -22.85 -6.83 -6.65
CA THR A 12 -23.13 -8.06 -5.89
C THR A 12 -23.51 -7.82 -4.42
N GLN A 13 -23.62 -6.55 -3.98
CA GLN A 13 -23.93 -6.25 -2.60
C GLN A 13 -25.27 -6.90 -2.20
N ASN A 14 -25.21 -7.81 -1.21
CA ASN A 14 -26.37 -8.59 -0.78
C ASN A 14 -26.34 -8.88 0.72
N PHE A 15 -27.17 -8.20 1.47
CA PHE A 15 -27.36 -8.41 2.90
C PHE A 15 -28.66 -9.16 3.16
N THR A 16 -28.61 -10.22 3.95
CA THR A 16 -29.79 -11.04 4.31
C THR A 16 -30.60 -10.45 5.47
N SER A 17 -30.11 -9.39 6.10
CA SER A 17 -30.78 -8.66 7.19
C SER A 17 -30.64 -7.15 6.98
N ALA A 18 -31.48 -6.35 7.64
CA ALA A 18 -31.38 -4.90 7.59
C ALA A 18 -30.02 -4.43 8.15
N THR A 19 -29.17 -3.88 7.30
CA THR A 19 -27.80 -3.47 7.65
C THR A 19 -27.53 -2.05 7.12
N ASP A 20 -27.02 -1.20 7.99
CA ASP A 20 -26.48 0.11 7.59
C ASP A 20 -25.07 -0.07 7.04
N THR A 21 -24.96 -0.15 5.74
CA THR A 21 -23.72 -0.56 5.05
C THR A 21 -22.70 0.56 4.90
N HIS A 22 -23.16 1.81 4.69
CA HIS A 22 -22.34 3.01 4.51
C HIS A 22 -21.23 2.88 3.45
N ASN A 23 -21.47 2.08 2.39
CA ASN A 23 -20.53 2.01 1.27
C ASN A 23 -20.81 3.16 0.28
N ILE A 24 -19.76 3.78 -0.21
CA ILE A 24 -19.78 4.73 -1.32
C ILE A 24 -18.97 4.12 -2.45
N ALA A 25 -19.59 3.92 -3.62
CA ALA A 25 -18.95 3.43 -4.83
C ALA A 25 -19.31 4.31 -6.02
N VAL A 26 -18.31 4.93 -6.63
CA VAL A 26 -18.47 5.82 -7.79
C VAL A 26 -17.47 5.41 -8.88
N GLY A 27 -17.94 4.87 -9.97
CA GLY A 27 -17.12 4.41 -11.09
C GLY A 27 -17.60 3.08 -11.66
N TYR A 28 -17.07 2.72 -12.84
CA TYR A 28 -17.31 1.41 -13.44
C TYR A 28 -16.81 0.31 -12.52
N ALA A 29 -17.65 -0.63 -12.15
CA ALA A 29 -17.38 -1.78 -11.30
C ALA A 29 -16.78 -1.45 -9.90
N ALA A 30 -16.83 -0.19 -9.45
CA ALA A 30 -16.34 0.17 -8.11
C ALA A 30 -17.04 -0.69 -7.04
N GLY A 31 -16.25 -1.45 -6.25
CA GLY A 31 -16.76 -2.40 -5.26
C GLY A 31 -17.66 -3.49 -5.84
N GLY A 32 -17.45 -3.87 -7.11
CA GLY A 32 -18.35 -4.76 -7.86
C GLY A 32 -18.59 -6.13 -7.20
N ALA A 33 -17.59 -6.68 -6.51
CA ALA A 33 -17.68 -7.97 -5.82
C ALA A 33 -18.14 -7.88 -4.35
N ILE A 34 -18.40 -6.69 -3.81
CA ILE A 34 -18.85 -6.55 -2.41
C ILE A 34 -20.12 -7.37 -2.19
N THR A 35 -20.06 -8.25 -1.20
CA THR A 35 -21.23 -9.02 -0.72
C THR A 35 -21.77 -8.43 0.59
N THR A 36 -21.00 -8.50 1.65
CA THR A 36 -21.40 -8.07 3.00
C THR A 36 -20.46 -7.05 3.65
N ALA A 37 -19.48 -6.54 2.91
CA ALA A 37 -18.58 -5.50 3.40
C ALA A 37 -19.29 -4.19 3.73
N THR A 38 -18.79 -3.45 4.70
CA THR A 38 -19.35 -2.17 5.15
C THR A 38 -18.29 -1.06 5.27
N ASN A 39 -18.75 0.19 5.26
CA ASN A 39 -17.92 1.38 5.51
C ASN A 39 -16.76 1.58 4.52
N ASN A 40 -16.92 1.19 3.26
CA ASN A 40 -15.92 1.41 2.22
C ASN A 40 -16.24 2.68 1.40
N THR A 41 -15.22 3.43 1.03
CA THR A 41 -15.29 4.55 0.09
C THR A 41 -14.44 4.21 -1.14
N LEU A 42 -15.09 3.92 -2.27
CA LEU A 42 -14.48 3.39 -3.49
C LEU A 42 -14.82 4.32 -4.66
N ILE A 43 -13.85 5.09 -5.15
CA ILE A 43 -14.06 6.11 -6.19
C ILE A 43 -13.04 5.91 -7.31
N GLY A 44 -13.50 5.48 -8.46
CA GLY A 44 -12.67 5.20 -9.63
C GLY A 44 -13.14 3.95 -10.36
N GLY A 45 -12.73 3.80 -11.63
CA GLY A 45 -12.98 2.56 -12.35
C GLY A 45 -12.26 1.40 -11.67
N ILE A 46 -12.98 0.30 -11.40
CA ILE A 46 -12.48 -0.89 -10.71
C ILE A 46 -11.77 -0.62 -9.36
N ALA A 47 -12.12 0.47 -8.67
CA ALA A 47 -11.63 0.71 -7.30
C ALA A 47 -12.24 -0.33 -6.34
N GLY A 48 -11.38 -1.13 -5.68
CA GLY A 48 -11.79 -2.18 -4.74
C GLY A 48 -12.78 -3.18 -5.33
N ASP A 49 -12.69 -3.48 -6.62
CA ASP A 49 -13.70 -4.28 -7.31
C ASP A 49 -13.69 -5.76 -6.91
N ALA A 50 -12.57 -6.31 -6.43
CA ALA A 50 -12.50 -7.66 -5.87
C ALA A 50 -12.93 -7.77 -4.40
N LEU A 51 -13.11 -6.66 -3.68
CA LEU A 51 -13.51 -6.69 -2.26
C LEU A 51 -14.82 -7.47 -2.09
N THR A 52 -14.81 -8.45 -1.20
CA THR A 52 -16.01 -9.24 -0.86
C THR A 52 -16.54 -8.89 0.52
N THR A 53 -15.75 -9.08 1.55
CA THR A 53 -16.07 -8.83 2.96
C THR A 53 -15.10 -7.84 3.64
N GLY A 54 -14.11 -7.31 2.91
CA GLY A 54 -13.17 -6.31 3.43
C GLY A 54 -13.87 -4.99 3.78
N GLU A 55 -13.61 -4.46 4.97
CA GLU A 55 -14.33 -3.30 5.51
C GLU A 55 -13.40 -2.10 5.76
N ARG A 56 -14.02 -0.91 5.84
CA ARG A 56 -13.34 0.32 6.28
C ARG A 56 -12.16 0.70 5.40
N ASN A 57 -12.25 0.43 4.10
CA ASN A 57 -11.23 0.82 3.13
C ASN A 57 -11.60 2.13 2.43
N VAL A 58 -10.60 2.90 2.08
CA VAL A 58 -10.69 4.05 1.18
C VAL A 58 -9.87 3.74 -0.05
N ALA A 59 -10.49 3.62 -1.21
CA ALA A 59 -9.82 3.44 -2.50
C ALA A 59 -10.27 4.53 -3.47
N VAL A 60 -9.35 5.39 -3.89
CA VAL A 60 -9.63 6.52 -4.80
C VAL A 60 -8.61 6.53 -5.93
N GLY A 61 -9.05 6.17 -7.13
CA GLY A 61 -8.22 6.07 -8.33
C GLY A 61 -8.64 4.89 -9.20
N PHE A 62 -8.18 4.87 -10.44
CA PHE A 62 -8.34 3.69 -11.29
C PHE A 62 -7.52 2.54 -10.69
N ASN A 63 -8.11 1.34 -10.60
CA ASN A 63 -7.42 0.14 -10.10
C ASN A 63 -6.87 0.25 -8.65
N ALA A 64 -7.31 1.23 -7.85
CA ALA A 64 -6.89 1.35 -6.46
C ALA A 64 -7.49 0.21 -5.62
N LEU A 65 -6.63 -0.55 -4.90
CA LEU A 65 -7.03 -1.69 -4.05
C LEU A 65 -7.88 -2.73 -4.81
N SER A 66 -7.57 -2.98 -6.10
CA SER A 66 -8.43 -3.77 -6.98
C SER A 66 -8.44 -5.27 -6.66
N ASP A 67 -7.30 -5.85 -6.28
CA ASP A 67 -7.19 -7.30 -6.10
C ASP A 67 -7.56 -7.78 -4.68
N ASP A 68 -7.68 -6.86 -3.73
CA ASP A 68 -7.94 -7.23 -2.33
C ASP A 68 -9.36 -7.77 -2.14
N THR A 69 -9.45 -8.91 -1.49
CA THR A 69 -10.75 -9.56 -1.23
C THR A 69 -11.26 -9.34 0.18
N LYS A 70 -10.40 -9.32 1.20
CA LYS A 70 -10.80 -9.30 2.61
C LYS A 70 -9.95 -8.41 3.51
N GLY A 71 -9.01 -7.64 2.95
CA GLY A 71 -8.23 -6.67 3.71
C GLY A 71 -9.12 -5.54 4.25
N GLN A 72 -8.74 -5.00 5.38
CA GLN A 72 -9.50 -3.99 6.10
C GLN A 72 -8.63 -2.80 6.48
N ARG A 73 -9.28 -1.62 6.63
CA ARG A 73 -8.65 -0.40 7.15
C ARG A 73 -7.48 0.12 6.30
N ASN A 74 -7.57 -0.07 5.00
CA ASN A 74 -6.57 0.44 4.06
C ASN A 74 -6.96 1.80 3.49
N VAL A 75 -5.96 2.59 3.13
CA VAL A 75 -6.11 3.82 2.36
C VAL A 75 -5.27 3.71 1.10
N ALA A 76 -5.92 3.60 -0.05
CA ALA A 76 -5.31 3.54 -1.38
C ALA A 76 -5.77 4.74 -2.22
N ILE A 77 -4.90 5.71 -2.47
CA ILE A 77 -5.24 6.92 -3.22
C ILE A 77 -4.23 7.12 -4.35
N GLY A 78 -4.67 6.95 -5.57
CA GLY A 78 -3.85 7.02 -6.78
C GLY A 78 -4.17 5.87 -7.72
N ASP A 79 -3.76 6.01 -8.97
CA ASP A 79 -3.86 4.94 -9.95
C ASP A 79 -3.01 3.75 -9.48
N SER A 80 -3.63 2.57 -9.38
CA SER A 80 -3.01 1.30 -8.94
C SER A 80 -2.30 1.36 -7.56
N ALA A 81 -2.69 2.30 -6.69
CA ALA A 81 -2.21 2.31 -5.31
C ALA A 81 -2.71 1.05 -4.59
N LEU A 82 -1.82 0.29 -3.93
CA LEU A 82 -2.10 -1.00 -3.29
C LEU A 82 -2.85 -1.98 -4.23
N GLY A 83 -2.56 -1.93 -5.54
CA GLY A 83 -3.32 -2.65 -6.58
C GLY A 83 -3.34 -4.16 -6.38
N ASP A 84 -2.19 -4.77 -6.11
CA ASP A 84 -2.01 -6.22 -5.99
C ASP A 84 -2.25 -6.74 -4.55
N GLN A 85 -2.60 -5.86 -3.58
CA GLN A 85 -2.90 -6.30 -2.21
C GLN A 85 -4.02 -7.33 -2.23
N ASN A 86 -3.81 -8.48 -1.56
CA ASN A 86 -4.84 -9.51 -1.51
C ASN A 86 -4.78 -10.40 -0.26
N PHE A 87 -5.64 -10.09 0.69
CA PHE A 87 -5.83 -10.92 1.87
C PHE A 87 -6.98 -11.90 1.67
N THR A 88 -6.70 -13.20 1.82
CA THR A 88 -7.68 -14.29 1.70
C THR A 88 -8.46 -14.55 2.99
N SER A 89 -8.07 -13.93 4.09
CA SER A 89 -8.76 -13.91 5.38
C SER A 89 -9.01 -12.46 5.82
N ALA A 90 -9.99 -12.22 6.68
CA ALA A 90 -10.25 -10.90 7.24
C ALA A 90 -9.02 -10.42 8.01
N THR A 91 -8.33 -9.40 7.48
CA THR A 91 -7.06 -8.89 8.01
C THR A 91 -7.12 -7.37 8.16
N ASP A 92 -6.87 -6.90 9.36
CA ASP A 92 -6.65 -5.47 9.63
C ASP A 92 -5.26 -5.07 9.12
N ALA A 93 -5.16 -4.71 7.85
CA ALA A 93 -3.88 -4.49 7.19
C ALA A 93 -3.27 -3.11 7.53
N TYR A 94 -4.10 -2.07 7.71
CA TYR A 94 -3.67 -0.70 8.01
C TYR A 94 -2.61 -0.15 7.05
N ASN A 95 -2.65 -0.56 5.78
CA ASN A 95 -1.74 -0.01 4.77
C ASN A 95 -2.25 1.35 4.26
N VAL A 96 -1.32 2.27 4.05
CA VAL A 96 -1.56 3.57 3.42
C VAL A 96 -0.71 3.66 2.16
N GLY A 97 -1.34 3.65 0.98
CA GLY A 97 -0.71 3.90 -0.31
C GLY A 97 -1.29 5.18 -0.92
N VAL A 98 -0.48 6.24 -1.06
CA VAL A 98 -0.91 7.51 -1.66
C VAL A 98 0.07 7.92 -2.74
N GLY A 99 -0.35 7.86 -3.98
CA GLY A 99 0.45 8.16 -5.17
C GLY A 99 0.25 7.12 -6.27
N PHE A 100 0.70 7.44 -7.49
CA PHE A 100 0.72 6.49 -8.59
C PHE A 100 1.53 5.25 -8.20
N PHE A 101 0.93 4.08 -8.26
CA PHE A 101 1.53 2.77 -7.99
C PHE A 101 2.24 2.68 -6.62
N ALA A 102 1.82 3.48 -5.62
CA ALA A 102 2.38 3.42 -4.26
C ALA A 102 1.99 2.07 -3.62
N GLY A 103 2.99 1.25 -3.28
CA GLY A 103 2.77 -0.12 -2.82
C GLY A 103 2.07 -1.00 -3.85
N GLY A 104 2.27 -0.75 -5.15
CA GLY A 104 1.49 -1.39 -6.23
C GLY A 104 1.55 -2.90 -6.22
N THR A 105 2.70 -3.51 -5.87
CA THR A 105 2.88 -4.97 -5.78
C THR A 105 2.74 -5.54 -4.36
N LEU A 106 2.40 -4.69 -3.37
CA LEU A 106 2.21 -5.15 -1.99
C LEU A 106 1.08 -6.19 -1.94
N SER A 107 1.41 -7.43 -1.55
CA SER A 107 0.44 -8.55 -1.55
C SER A 107 -0.17 -8.79 -0.17
N THR A 108 0.63 -9.19 0.81
CA THR A 108 0.19 -9.56 2.16
C THR A 108 0.87 -8.77 3.28
N GLY A 109 1.78 -7.84 2.94
CA GLY A 109 2.40 -6.96 3.93
C GLY A 109 1.40 -6.06 4.64
N ILE A 110 1.64 -5.76 5.92
CA ILE A 110 0.75 -4.97 6.78
C ILE A 110 1.45 -3.74 7.37
N GLN A 111 0.64 -2.75 7.76
CA GLN A 111 1.07 -1.56 8.50
C GLN A 111 2.18 -0.76 7.78
N ASN A 112 2.11 -0.70 6.45
CA ASN A 112 3.00 0.13 5.64
C ASN A 112 2.38 1.50 5.37
N THR A 113 3.21 2.55 5.40
CA THR A 113 2.83 3.92 5.00
C THR A 113 3.67 4.33 3.80
N LEU A 114 3.07 4.32 2.61
CA LEU A 114 3.73 4.50 1.32
C LEU A 114 3.15 5.75 0.62
N ILE A 115 3.86 6.87 0.64
CA ILE A 115 3.36 8.16 0.14
C ILE A 115 4.33 8.73 -0.91
N GLY A 116 3.89 8.79 -2.13
CA GLY A 116 4.68 9.25 -3.29
C GLY A 116 4.50 8.32 -4.48
N GLY A 117 4.71 8.83 -5.67
CA GLY A 117 4.71 7.95 -6.86
C GLY A 117 5.82 6.91 -6.75
N LEU A 118 5.48 5.63 -6.94
CA LEU A 118 6.39 4.49 -6.82
C LEU A 118 7.04 4.36 -5.42
N ALA A 119 6.40 4.85 -4.35
CA ALA A 119 6.89 4.61 -3.00
C ALA A 119 6.61 3.16 -2.59
N GLY A 120 7.66 2.39 -2.28
CA GLY A 120 7.55 0.98 -1.89
C GLY A 120 6.85 0.10 -2.92
N ASP A 121 6.95 0.45 -4.20
CA ASP A 121 6.18 -0.19 -5.27
C ASP A 121 6.57 -1.65 -5.53
N ALA A 122 7.78 -2.08 -5.16
CA ALA A 122 8.23 -3.47 -5.27
C ALA A 122 7.97 -4.32 -4.01
N LEU A 123 7.53 -3.73 -2.90
CA LEU A 123 7.22 -4.47 -1.66
C LEU A 123 6.15 -5.54 -1.94
N THR A 124 6.32 -6.72 -1.36
CA THR A 124 5.37 -7.84 -1.48
C THR A 124 4.79 -8.27 -0.13
N ASP A 125 5.55 -8.96 0.70
CA ASP A 125 5.15 -9.44 2.04
C ASP A 125 5.99 -8.77 3.14
N ALA A 126 6.17 -7.47 3.00
CA ALA A 126 6.99 -6.65 3.89
C ALA A 126 6.12 -5.80 4.81
N ASP A 127 6.50 -5.69 6.07
CA ASP A 127 5.69 -5.06 7.11
C ASP A 127 6.34 -3.82 7.72
N TYR A 128 5.51 -2.93 8.28
CA TYR A 128 5.92 -1.82 9.13
C TYR A 128 6.89 -0.83 8.46
N ASN A 129 6.81 -0.64 7.15
CA ASN A 129 7.66 0.33 6.45
C ASN A 129 7.00 1.71 6.36
N VAL A 130 7.81 2.74 6.43
CA VAL A 130 7.44 4.12 6.10
C VAL A 130 8.26 4.55 4.90
N ALA A 131 7.65 4.73 3.74
CA ALA A 131 8.27 5.29 2.55
C ALA A 131 7.53 6.57 2.13
N MET A 132 8.18 7.72 2.25
CA MET A 132 7.59 9.02 1.91
C MET A 132 8.49 9.78 0.94
N GLY A 133 8.07 9.87 -0.30
CA GLY A 133 8.80 10.52 -1.40
C GLY A 133 8.72 9.70 -2.67
N ALA A 134 8.91 10.34 -3.83
CA ALA A 134 8.93 9.61 -5.10
C ALA A 134 10.06 8.56 -5.10
N SER A 135 9.75 7.33 -5.44
CA SER A 135 10.66 6.18 -5.46
C SER A 135 11.42 5.93 -4.14
N ALA A 136 10.87 6.35 -2.99
CA ALA A 136 11.41 5.92 -1.70
C ALA A 136 11.14 4.42 -1.53
N LEU A 137 12.18 3.65 -1.16
CA LEU A 137 12.12 2.19 -0.95
C LEU A 137 11.58 1.40 -2.17
N THR A 138 11.90 1.88 -3.39
CA THR A 138 11.28 1.40 -4.64
C THR A 138 11.74 -0.01 -5.06
N SER A 139 12.91 -0.50 -4.62
CA SER A 139 13.43 -1.80 -5.05
C SER A 139 13.26 -2.92 -4.04
N ASP A 140 12.89 -2.60 -2.80
CA ASP A 140 12.79 -3.60 -1.73
C ASP A 140 11.56 -4.49 -1.90
N THR A 141 11.75 -5.78 -1.71
CA THR A 141 10.67 -6.77 -1.84
C THR A 141 10.18 -7.31 -0.50
N LEU A 142 11.10 -7.66 0.41
CA LEU A 142 10.79 -8.36 1.66
C LEU A 142 11.44 -7.73 2.91
N GLY A 143 12.03 -6.53 2.77
CA GLY A 143 12.57 -5.78 3.91
C GLY A 143 11.46 -5.12 4.72
N SER A 144 11.51 -5.30 6.03
CA SER A 144 10.53 -4.77 6.97
C SER A 144 11.15 -3.73 7.91
N LYS A 145 10.32 -2.90 8.53
CA LYS A 145 10.69 -1.95 9.59
C LYS A 145 11.70 -0.89 9.17
N SER A 146 11.67 -0.48 7.90
CA SER A 146 12.48 0.62 7.38
C SER A 146 11.71 1.94 7.37
N THR A 147 12.43 3.05 7.58
CA THR A 147 11.90 4.41 7.43
C THR A 147 12.69 5.14 6.37
N ALA A 148 12.09 5.39 5.21
CA ALA A 148 12.66 6.08 4.06
C ALA A 148 11.86 7.37 3.77
N ILE A 149 12.37 8.52 4.15
CA ILE A 149 11.71 9.82 3.97
C ILE A 149 12.57 10.72 3.08
N GLY A 150 12.09 10.99 1.90
CA GLY A 150 12.78 11.76 0.86
C GLY A 150 12.71 11.05 -0.48
N SER A 151 12.76 11.81 -1.58
CA SER A 151 12.80 11.18 -2.91
C SER A 151 14.04 10.29 -3.03
N GLY A 152 13.85 9.04 -3.46
CA GLY A 152 14.90 8.04 -3.62
C GLY A 152 15.60 7.60 -2.32
N ALA A 153 15.06 7.91 -1.13
CA ALA A 153 15.63 7.38 0.11
C ALA A 153 15.52 5.85 0.13
N LEU A 154 16.61 5.15 0.43
CA LEU A 154 16.74 3.68 0.41
C LEU A 154 16.28 3.04 -0.91
N ALA A 155 16.45 3.74 -2.05
CA ALA A 155 15.88 3.27 -3.32
C ALA A 155 16.49 1.95 -3.81
N ALA A 156 17.74 1.64 -3.50
CA ALA A 156 18.37 0.37 -3.88
C ALA A 156 18.24 -0.73 -2.82
N GLN A 157 17.66 -0.46 -1.63
CA GLN A 157 17.44 -1.51 -0.63
C GLN A 157 16.62 -2.64 -1.25
N ASN A 158 17.09 -3.88 -1.09
CA ASN A 158 16.41 -5.03 -1.64
C ASN A 158 16.74 -6.31 -0.87
N PHE A 159 15.88 -6.68 0.03
CA PHE A 159 15.95 -7.97 0.73
C PHE A 159 15.07 -8.99 0.00
N THR A 160 15.71 -10.07 -0.48
CA THR A 160 15.02 -11.18 -1.17
C THR A 160 14.55 -12.28 -0.20
N THR A 161 14.76 -12.10 1.09
CA THR A 161 14.25 -12.91 2.20
C THR A 161 13.66 -12.00 3.25
N ALA A 162 12.65 -12.45 3.98
CA ALA A 162 12.02 -11.68 5.03
C ALA A 162 13.06 -11.21 6.05
N THR A 163 13.30 -9.90 6.13
CA THR A 163 14.36 -9.30 6.94
C THR A 163 13.85 -8.06 7.66
N ASP A 164 14.06 -8.01 8.96
CA ASP A 164 13.87 -6.80 9.75
C ASP A 164 15.09 -5.88 9.55
N ALA A 165 14.97 -4.93 8.63
CA ALA A 165 16.11 -4.10 8.21
C ALA A 165 16.46 -2.99 9.21
N TYR A 166 15.47 -2.40 9.89
CA TYR A 166 15.64 -1.29 10.85
C TYR A 166 16.46 -0.11 10.29
N ASN A 167 16.43 0.13 8.98
CA ASN A 167 17.10 1.28 8.38
C ASN A 167 16.24 2.54 8.52
N THR A 168 16.87 3.64 8.91
CA THR A 168 16.26 4.98 8.94
C THR A 168 17.05 5.90 8.00
N ALA A 169 16.43 6.34 6.92
CA ALA A 169 17.01 7.29 5.97
C ALA A 169 16.07 8.49 5.78
N VAL A 170 16.52 9.68 6.14
CA VAL A 170 15.76 10.91 6.04
C VAL A 170 16.55 11.95 5.24
N GLY A 171 16.09 12.25 4.04
CA GLY A 171 16.73 13.20 3.13
C GLY A 171 16.64 12.74 1.68
N PHE A 172 16.83 13.68 0.75
CA PHE A 172 16.94 13.39 -0.68
C PHE A 172 18.10 12.42 -0.93
N TYR A 173 17.80 11.25 -1.49
CA TYR A 173 18.77 10.18 -1.76
C TYR A 173 19.56 9.69 -0.54
N ALA A 174 19.05 9.85 0.67
CA ALA A 174 19.68 9.27 1.86
C ALA A 174 19.68 7.73 1.76
N GLY A 175 20.86 7.14 1.89
CA GLY A 175 21.07 5.69 1.78
C GLY A 175 20.70 5.10 0.43
N ILE A 176 20.73 5.89 -0.65
CA ILE A 176 20.30 5.41 -1.98
C ILE A 176 21.06 4.16 -2.44
N GLY A 177 22.32 4.00 -2.04
CA GLY A 177 23.17 2.86 -2.41
C GLY A 177 23.00 1.62 -1.52
N ILE A 178 22.32 1.73 -0.37
CA ILE A 178 22.13 0.58 0.52
C ILE A 178 21.34 -0.51 -0.20
N THR A 179 21.88 -1.71 -0.20
CA THR A 179 21.25 -2.91 -0.77
C THR A 179 20.74 -3.86 0.33
N THR A 180 21.64 -4.42 1.12
CA THR A 180 21.34 -5.39 2.17
C THR A 180 21.85 -5.00 3.56
N GLY A 181 22.41 -3.79 3.71
CA GLY A 181 22.81 -3.24 5.02
C GLY A 181 21.63 -3.05 5.95
N VAL A 182 21.80 -3.33 7.24
CA VAL A 182 20.77 -3.23 8.28
C VAL A 182 21.17 -2.31 9.44
N ASN A 183 20.18 -1.83 10.21
CA ASN A 183 20.41 -0.99 11.40
C ASN A 183 21.12 0.33 11.11
N ASN A 184 20.96 0.94 9.95
CA ASN A 184 21.57 2.20 9.59
C ASN A 184 20.66 3.39 9.94
N THR A 185 21.25 4.49 10.42
CA THR A 185 20.56 5.77 10.65
C THR A 185 21.25 6.87 9.84
N LEU A 186 20.63 7.30 8.73
CA LEU A 186 21.18 8.21 7.73
C LEU A 186 20.28 9.45 7.62
N ILE A 187 20.71 10.58 8.14
CA ILE A 187 19.93 11.82 8.17
C ILE A 187 20.68 12.93 7.43
N GLY A 188 20.07 13.43 6.38
CA GLY A 188 20.61 14.48 5.50
C GLY A 188 20.56 14.08 4.04
N GLY A 189 20.52 15.06 3.15
CA GLY A 189 20.59 14.79 1.71
C GLY A 189 21.89 14.07 1.36
N LEU A 190 21.81 12.98 0.59
CA LEU A 190 22.94 12.12 0.20
C LEU A 190 23.71 11.50 1.39
N ALA A 191 23.12 11.48 2.61
CA ALA A 191 23.77 10.82 3.75
C ALA A 191 23.90 9.32 3.45
N GLY A 192 25.13 8.79 3.48
CA GLY A 192 25.40 7.37 3.23
C GLY A 192 25.06 6.89 1.82
N ASP A 193 25.11 7.78 0.81
CA ASP A 193 24.74 7.47 -0.58
C ASP A 193 25.61 6.40 -1.24
N ALA A 194 26.84 6.23 -0.77
CA ALA A 194 27.80 5.22 -1.26
C ALA A 194 27.84 3.94 -0.39
N LEU A 195 27.06 3.86 0.68
CA LEU A 195 26.96 2.62 1.48
C LEU A 195 26.16 1.57 0.70
N THR A 196 26.60 0.32 0.74
CA THR A 196 25.92 -0.80 0.06
C THR A 196 25.38 -1.82 1.04
N ASP A 197 26.24 -2.58 1.69
CA ASP A 197 25.94 -3.67 2.61
C ASP A 197 26.42 -3.41 4.05
N ALA A 198 26.75 -2.15 4.34
CA ALA A 198 27.25 -1.75 5.66
C ALA A 198 26.12 -1.72 6.70
N ASP A 199 26.42 -2.20 7.90
CA ASP A 199 25.49 -2.28 9.01
C ASP A 199 25.83 -1.29 10.14
N ALA A 200 24.79 -0.87 10.87
CA ALA A 200 24.92 -0.11 12.12
C ALA A 200 25.70 1.23 12.00
N ASN A 201 25.42 2.00 10.96
CA ASN A 201 25.97 3.35 10.74
C ASN A 201 25.02 4.45 11.20
#